data_de0b3bad0588db393c3e2b0549db17f1
#
_entry.id   de0b3bad0588db393c3e2b0549db17f1
#
_cell.length_a   1.000
_cell.length_b   1.000
_cell.length_c   1.000
_cell.angle_alpha   90.00
_cell.angle_beta   90.00
_cell.angle_gamma   90.00
#
_symmetry.space_group_name_H-M   'P 1'
#
loop_
_entity.id
_entity.type
_entity.pdbx_description
1 polymer ?
#
loop_
_entity_poly.entity_id
_entity_poly.type
_entity_poly.pdbx_seq_one_letter_code
_entity_poly.pdbx_strand_id
1 'polypeptide(L)'
;MPFPKTWTEELILEWLQLKGYLALSNVRLKSGKGGGVEEADIIGLRLRQRPDPQSKTMVEVLEVLHIEVGSLAMRFEKALKSVLEKFAKEREEAIRSLAVDAVELESGLGNFMLGYSRPRASDIEYKRVFIASEASQVDKLKEELKGHGREFKTLKEVIEEIISDIDEWKKRQVKKGFRTSEQITLPESLWLLNLIDYMKREGLIAEGSQRF
;
A
#
# COMPACT_ATOMS: atom_id res chain seq x y z
N MET A 1 19.61 0.62 -0.91
CA MET A 1 18.15 0.52 -0.78
C MET A 1 17.55 1.81 -1.28
N PRO A 2 16.48 1.79 -2.06
CA PRO A 2 15.77 3.01 -2.37
C PRO A 2 15.11 3.53 -1.09
N PHE A 3 15.43 4.75 -0.71
CA PHE A 3 14.83 5.42 0.44
C PHE A 3 13.61 6.22 0.00
N PRO A 4 12.59 6.40 0.85
CA PRO A 4 11.47 7.28 0.56
C PRO A 4 12.00 8.70 0.31
N LYS A 5 11.44 9.39 -0.70
CA LYS A 5 11.83 10.76 -1.05
C LYS A 5 11.11 11.79 -0.20
N THR A 6 9.97 11.40 0.36
CA THR A 6 9.11 12.28 1.15
C THR A 6 8.64 11.59 2.42
N TRP A 7 8.29 12.37 3.44
CA TRP A 7 7.67 11.85 4.67
C TRP A 7 6.33 11.14 4.40
N THR A 8 5.62 11.55 3.35
CA THR A 8 4.37 10.90 2.94
C THR A 8 4.63 9.47 2.45
N GLU A 9 5.65 9.28 1.62
CA GLU A 9 6.06 7.94 1.18
C GLU A 9 6.49 7.07 2.35
N GLU A 10 7.26 7.63 3.29
CA GLU A 10 7.71 6.90 4.49
C GLU A 10 6.52 6.49 5.37
N LEU A 11 5.57 7.39 5.60
CA LEU A 11 4.35 7.09 6.34
C LEU A 11 3.56 5.94 5.71
N ILE A 12 3.42 5.95 4.38
CA ILE A 12 2.71 4.90 3.66
C ILE A 12 3.46 3.57 3.73
N LEU A 13 4.79 3.59 3.67
CA LEU A 13 5.62 2.39 3.84
C LEU A 13 5.41 1.75 5.22
N GLU A 14 5.50 2.55 6.29
CA GLU A 14 5.26 2.07 7.65
C GLU A 14 3.83 1.51 7.81
N TRP A 15 2.85 2.19 7.25
CA TRP A 15 1.46 1.73 7.26
C TRP A 15 1.30 0.38 6.55
N LEU A 16 1.92 0.20 5.39
CA LEU A 16 1.89 -1.07 4.67
C LEU A 16 2.57 -2.19 5.47
N GLN A 17 3.70 -1.90 6.14
CA GLN A 17 4.37 -2.85 7.02
C GLN A 17 3.47 -3.26 8.20
N LEU A 18 2.77 -2.30 8.82
CA LEU A 18 1.78 -2.59 9.87
C LEU A 18 0.66 -3.52 9.37
N LYS A 19 0.27 -3.39 8.10
CA LYS A 19 -0.71 -4.25 7.42
C LYS A 19 -0.14 -5.59 6.94
N GLY A 20 1.14 -5.85 7.15
CA GLY A 20 1.82 -7.09 6.78
C GLY A 20 2.22 -7.18 5.32
N TYR A 21 2.43 -6.04 4.65
CA TYR A 21 3.04 -6.01 3.32
C TYR A 21 4.56 -5.93 3.43
N LEU A 22 5.25 -6.62 2.53
CA LEU A 22 6.60 -6.24 2.15
C LEU A 22 6.48 -5.00 1.26
N ALA A 23 6.95 -3.86 1.75
CA ALA A 23 6.80 -2.58 1.04
C ALA A 23 8.17 -2.05 0.57
N LEU A 24 8.20 -1.61 -0.67
CA LEU A 24 9.37 -1.06 -1.34
C LEU A 24 9.04 0.33 -1.89
N SER A 25 9.95 1.29 -1.73
CA SER A 25 9.79 2.64 -2.30
C SER A 25 10.73 2.89 -3.46
N ASN A 26 10.35 3.82 -4.34
CA ASN A 26 11.16 4.28 -5.48
C ASN A 26 11.73 3.13 -6.31
N VAL A 27 10.85 2.20 -6.66
CA VAL A 27 11.23 0.99 -7.39
C VAL A 27 11.48 1.35 -8.85
N ARG A 28 12.73 1.14 -9.29
CA ARG A 28 13.09 1.38 -10.69
C ARG A 28 12.52 0.31 -11.58
N LEU A 29 11.71 0.73 -12.53
CA LEU A 29 11.17 -0.13 -13.57
C LEU A 29 12.09 -0.04 -14.80
N LYS A 30 12.43 -1.17 -15.40
CA LYS A 30 13.17 -1.16 -16.66
C LYS A 30 12.28 -0.52 -17.72
N SER A 31 12.66 0.66 -18.23
CA SER A 31 11.91 1.31 -19.29
C SER A 31 12.11 0.57 -20.62
N GLY A 32 11.02 0.45 -21.37
CA GLY A 32 11.06 0.09 -22.78
C GLY A 32 11.80 1.16 -23.62
N LYS A 33 11.92 0.94 -24.89
CA LYS A 33 12.60 1.71 -25.94
C LYS A 33 12.60 3.24 -25.79
N GLY A 34 13.42 3.82 -24.94
CA GLY A 34 13.48 5.27 -24.77
C GLY A 34 14.43 5.78 -23.70
N GLY A 35 15.04 4.89 -22.93
CA GLY A 35 16.18 5.22 -22.03
C GLY A 35 15.84 6.01 -20.77
N GLY A 36 14.59 6.34 -20.50
CA GLY A 36 14.16 6.93 -19.23
C GLY A 36 13.99 5.87 -18.14
N VAL A 37 14.53 6.12 -16.94
CA VAL A 37 14.24 5.26 -15.78
C VAL A 37 12.89 5.69 -15.22
N GLU A 38 11.88 4.87 -15.40
CA GLU A 38 10.60 5.05 -14.71
C GLU A 38 10.70 4.48 -13.30
N GLU A 39 10.09 5.16 -12.35
CA GLU A 39 10.04 4.72 -10.95
C GLU A 39 8.59 4.61 -10.52
N ALA A 40 8.27 3.55 -9.77
CA ALA A 40 7.05 3.47 -8.99
C ALA A 40 7.33 3.99 -7.58
N ASP A 41 6.48 4.87 -7.06
CA ASP A 41 6.73 5.48 -5.77
C ASP A 41 6.73 4.43 -4.66
N ILE A 42 5.71 3.56 -4.61
CA ILE A 42 5.63 2.48 -3.62
C ILE A 42 5.00 1.22 -4.23
N ILE A 43 5.58 0.07 -3.93
CA ILE A 43 5.03 -1.25 -4.22
C ILE A 43 4.90 -2.04 -2.92
N GLY A 44 3.69 -2.48 -2.60
CA GLY A 44 3.41 -3.39 -1.50
C GLY A 44 3.11 -4.79 -2.02
N LEU A 45 3.74 -5.80 -1.45
CA LEU A 45 3.54 -7.21 -1.78
C LEU A 45 3.06 -7.96 -0.55
N ARG A 46 1.99 -8.76 -0.68
CA ARG A 46 1.49 -9.60 0.41
C ARG A 46 0.92 -10.89 -0.12
N LEU A 47 1.40 -12.02 0.41
CA LEU A 47 0.76 -13.31 0.21
C LEU A 47 -0.42 -13.44 1.19
N ARG A 48 -1.57 -13.85 0.68
CA ARG A 48 -2.73 -14.18 1.50
C ARG A 48 -3.45 -15.40 0.98
N GLN A 49 -4.10 -16.10 1.87
CA GLN A 49 -4.96 -17.23 1.52
C GLN A 49 -6.41 -16.76 1.37
N ARG A 50 -7.08 -17.20 0.32
CA ARG A 50 -8.52 -17.03 0.15
C ARG A 50 -9.17 -18.34 -0.30
N PRO A 51 -10.46 -18.56 0.01
CA PRO A 51 -11.18 -19.68 -0.58
C PRO A 51 -11.33 -19.47 -2.10
N ASP A 52 -11.02 -20.51 -2.87
CA ASP A 52 -11.33 -20.53 -4.29
C ASP A 52 -12.85 -20.73 -4.47
N PRO A 53 -13.53 -19.86 -5.24
CA PRO A 53 -14.97 -19.97 -5.46
C PRO A 53 -15.41 -21.27 -6.11
N GLN A 54 -14.53 -21.91 -6.91
CA GLN A 54 -14.87 -23.12 -7.67
C GLN A 54 -14.56 -24.41 -6.91
N SER A 55 -13.37 -24.49 -6.32
CA SER A 55 -12.90 -25.74 -5.65
C SER A 55 -13.17 -25.77 -4.15
N LYS A 56 -13.55 -24.64 -3.54
CA LYS A 56 -13.65 -24.45 -2.08
C LYS A 56 -12.34 -24.73 -1.31
N THR A 57 -11.23 -24.93 -2.00
CA THR A 57 -9.90 -25.05 -1.39
C THR A 57 -9.32 -23.66 -1.11
N MET A 58 -8.40 -23.58 -0.16
CA MET A 58 -7.65 -22.34 0.08
C MET A 58 -6.57 -22.21 -1.00
N VAL A 59 -6.56 -21.08 -1.70
CA VAL A 59 -5.53 -20.73 -2.69
C VAL A 59 -4.72 -19.55 -2.18
N GLU A 60 -3.42 -19.58 -2.44
CA GLU A 60 -2.56 -18.43 -2.19
C GLU A 60 -2.70 -17.42 -3.30
N VAL A 61 -2.86 -16.16 -2.91
CA VAL A 61 -2.98 -15.01 -3.82
C VAL A 61 -1.90 -14.01 -3.47
N LEU A 62 -1.12 -13.61 -4.47
CA LEU A 62 -0.20 -12.50 -4.36
C LEU A 62 -0.96 -11.18 -4.58
N GLU A 63 -1.15 -10.44 -3.51
CA GLU A 63 -1.69 -9.08 -3.59
C GLU A 63 -0.54 -8.11 -3.88
N VAL A 64 -0.65 -7.41 -5.01
CA VAL A 64 0.30 -6.39 -5.46
C VAL A 64 -0.40 -5.04 -5.37
N LEU A 65 0.11 -4.18 -4.53
CA LEU A 65 -0.40 -2.83 -4.32
C LEU A 65 0.59 -1.82 -4.93
N HIS A 66 0.19 -1.19 -6.04
CA HIS A 66 0.96 -0.13 -6.67
C HIS A 66 0.39 1.22 -6.21
N ILE A 67 1.18 1.96 -5.46
CA ILE A 67 0.80 3.27 -4.93
C ILE A 67 1.69 4.34 -5.56
N GLU A 68 1.02 5.36 -6.10
CA GLU A 68 1.66 6.59 -6.55
C GLU A 68 1.23 7.74 -5.64
N VAL A 69 2.17 8.59 -5.28
CA VAL A 69 1.97 9.72 -4.36
C VAL A 69 2.22 11.03 -5.09
N GLY A 70 1.41 12.05 -4.81
CA GLY A 70 1.67 13.35 -5.40
C GLY A 70 0.65 14.43 -5.05
N SER A 71 0.91 15.66 -5.51
CA SER A 71 -0.03 16.77 -5.42
C SER A 71 -0.81 16.89 -6.73
N LEU A 72 -2.11 17.07 -6.62
CA LEU A 72 -3.04 17.29 -7.73
C LEU A 72 -3.75 18.66 -7.60
N ALA A 73 -3.07 19.65 -7.06
CA ALA A 73 -3.53 21.04 -6.98
C ALA A 73 -3.52 21.73 -8.36
N MET A 74 -4.17 21.11 -9.34
CA MET A 74 -4.23 21.57 -10.73
C MET A 74 -5.62 21.36 -11.33
N ARG A 75 -5.82 21.81 -12.57
CA ARG A 75 -7.10 21.61 -13.31
C ARG A 75 -7.41 20.12 -13.44
N PHE A 76 -8.69 19.78 -13.38
CA PHE A 76 -9.19 18.40 -13.36
C PHE A 76 -8.62 17.52 -14.48
N GLU A 77 -8.71 17.99 -15.73
CA GLU A 77 -8.28 17.20 -16.89
C GLU A 77 -6.78 16.89 -16.85
N LYS A 78 -5.99 17.86 -16.36
CA LYS A 78 -4.54 17.68 -16.19
C LYS A 78 -4.24 16.72 -15.05
N ALA A 79 -4.97 16.83 -13.93
CA ALA A 79 -4.85 15.93 -12.80
C ALA A 79 -5.20 14.49 -13.18
N LEU A 80 -6.35 14.30 -13.82
CA LEU A 80 -6.78 12.98 -14.30
C LEU A 80 -5.76 12.35 -15.25
N LYS A 81 -5.32 13.11 -16.27
CA LYS A 81 -4.29 12.64 -17.20
C LYS A 81 -3.02 12.23 -16.50
N SER A 82 -2.51 13.05 -15.57
CA SER A 82 -1.30 12.78 -14.80
C SER A 82 -1.42 11.46 -14.02
N VAL A 83 -2.55 11.22 -13.36
CA VAL A 83 -2.78 9.96 -12.61
C VAL A 83 -2.86 8.77 -13.56
N LEU A 84 -3.54 8.90 -14.70
CA LEU A 84 -3.67 7.80 -15.67
C LEU A 84 -2.32 7.41 -16.28
N GLU A 85 -1.44 8.37 -16.55
CA GLU A 85 -0.08 8.13 -17.06
C GLU A 85 0.78 7.37 -16.04
N LYS A 86 0.62 7.67 -14.73
CA LYS A 86 1.31 6.97 -13.65
C LYS A 86 0.98 5.45 -13.60
N PHE A 87 -0.20 5.07 -14.08
CA PHE A 87 -0.67 3.68 -14.11
C PHE A 87 -0.77 3.14 -15.54
N ALA A 88 0.17 3.51 -16.40
CA ALA A 88 0.25 2.97 -17.75
C ALA A 88 0.46 1.45 -17.75
N LYS A 89 -0.03 0.78 -18.79
CA LYS A 89 -0.02 -0.69 -18.88
C LYS A 89 1.39 -1.27 -18.83
N GLU A 90 2.35 -0.61 -19.45
CA GLU A 90 3.75 -1.04 -19.48
C GLU A 90 4.36 -1.04 -18.07
N ARG A 91 3.99 -0.05 -17.24
CA ARG A 91 4.42 0.00 -15.83
C ARG A 91 3.80 -1.12 -15.01
N GLU A 92 2.52 -1.41 -15.22
CA GLU A 92 1.85 -2.53 -14.57
C GLU A 92 2.53 -3.86 -14.90
N GLU A 93 2.81 -4.13 -16.17
CA GLU A 93 3.47 -5.34 -16.61
C GLU A 93 4.87 -5.48 -15.97
N ALA A 94 5.64 -4.40 -15.90
CA ALA A 94 6.94 -4.38 -15.24
C ALA A 94 6.83 -4.68 -13.74
N ILE A 95 5.84 -4.09 -13.04
CA ILE A 95 5.62 -4.33 -11.60
C ILE A 95 5.15 -5.76 -11.35
N ARG A 96 4.26 -6.31 -12.19
CA ARG A 96 3.83 -7.72 -12.08
C ARG A 96 5.00 -8.68 -12.24
N SER A 97 5.90 -8.42 -13.18
CA SER A 97 7.11 -9.23 -13.35
C SER A 97 8.00 -9.18 -12.11
N LEU A 98 8.28 -7.97 -11.59
CA LEU A 98 9.04 -7.80 -10.35
C LEU A 98 8.42 -8.51 -9.15
N ALA A 99 7.09 -8.48 -9.04
CA ALA A 99 6.37 -9.13 -7.94
C ALA A 99 6.52 -10.66 -8.01
N VAL A 100 6.47 -11.23 -9.21
CA VAL A 100 6.71 -12.66 -9.43
C VAL A 100 8.15 -13.03 -9.06
N ASP A 101 9.13 -12.25 -9.56
CA ASP A 101 10.55 -12.47 -9.26
C ASP A 101 10.85 -12.38 -7.75
N ALA A 102 10.23 -11.43 -7.04
CA ALA A 102 10.39 -11.28 -5.60
C ALA A 102 9.86 -12.50 -4.82
N VAL A 103 8.68 -13.01 -5.22
CA VAL A 103 8.10 -14.21 -4.62
C VAL A 103 8.91 -15.46 -4.99
N GLU A 104 9.47 -15.53 -6.20
CA GLU A 104 10.36 -16.62 -6.60
C GLU A 104 11.65 -16.64 -5.77
N LEU A 105 12.22 -15.47 -5.44
CA LEU A 105 13.37 -15.34 -4.55
C LEU A 105 13.03 -15.78 -3.12
N GLU A 106 11.90 -15.32 -2.56
CA GLU A 106 11.43 -15.77 -1.25
C GLU A 106 11.08 -17.26 -1.24
N SER A 107 10.41 -17.77 -2.28
CA SER A 107 10.09 -19.19 -2.37
C SER A 107 11.33 -20.05 -2.64
N GLY A 108 12.35 -19.53 -3.32
CA GLY A 108 13.66 -20.17 -3.44
C GLY A 108 14.35 -20.35 -2.09
N LEU A 109 14.27 -19.34 -1.22
CA LEU A 109 14.69 -19.40 0.18
C LEU A 109 13.71 -20.23 1.05
N GLY A 110 12.42 -20.12 0.80
CA GLY A 110 11.35 -20.79 1.54
C GLY A 110 11.12 -22.25 1.13
N ASN A 111 11.32 -22.64 -0.13
CA ASN A 111 11.29 -24.04 -0.57
C ASN A 111 12.40 -24.87 0.05
N PHE A 112 13.51 -24.23 0.41
CA PHE A 112 14.54 -24.88 1.23
C PHE A 112 14.08 -25.12 2.67
N MET A 113 13.12 -24.31 3.17
CA MET A 113 12.67 -24.34 4.56
C MET A 113 11.23 -24.84 4.79
N LEU A 114 10.28 -24.66 3.86
CA LEU A 114 8.84 -24.82 4.12
C LEU A 114 7.99 -25.50 3.02
N GLY A 115 8.52 -25.83 1.83
CA GLY A 115 7.80 -26.60 0.81
C GLY A 115 6.63 -25.90 0.11
N TYR A 116 6.66 -24.58 -0.04
CA TYR A 116 5.60 -23.81 -0.71
C TYR A 116 5.65 -23.94 -2.25
N SER A 117 4.48 -24.10 -2.85
CA SER A 117 4.31 -24.07 -4.30
C SER A 117 4.23 -22.62 -4.82
N ARG A 118 4.83 -22.39 -6.01
CA ARG A 118 4.82 -21.08 -6.69
C ARG A 118 3.40 -20.53 -6.86
N PRO A 119 3.12 -19.26 -6.56
CA PRO A 119 1.89 -18.61 -6.99
C PRO A 119 1.88 -18.57 -8.52
N ARG A 120 0.77 -18.97 -9.13
CA ARG A 120 0.59 -18.86 -10.58
C ARG A 120 0.30 -17.40 -10.94
N ALA A 121 0.67 -16.98 -12.14
CA ALA A 121 0.38 -15.62 -12.63
C ALA A 121 -1.12 -15.25 -12.60
N SER A 122 -2.01 -16.25 -12.62
CA SER A 122 -3.46 -16.10 -12.44
C SER A 122 -3.88 -15.68 -11.03
N ASP A 123 -3.01 -15.86 -10.05
CA ASP A 123 -3.32 -15.65 -8.63
C ASP A 123 -2.76 -14.31 -8.12
N ILE A 124 -2.50 -13.37 -9.03
CA ILE A 124 -2.04 -12.02 -8.72
C ILE A 124 -3.23 -11.05 -8.71
N GLU A 125 -3.53 -10.51 -7.54
CA GLU A 125 -4.45 -9.37 -7.40
C GLU A 125 -3.66 -8.06 -7.46
N TYR A 126 -3.84 -7.32 -8.53
CA TYR A 126 -3.16 -6.04 -8.74
C TYR A 126 -4.10 -4.87 -8.47
N LYS A 127 -3.73 -4.03 -7.51
CA LYS A 127 -4.47 -2.84 -7.11
C LYS A 127 -3.65 -1.59 -7.38
N ARG A 128 -4.30 -0.55 -7.89
CA ARG A 128 -3.71 0.75 -8.19
C ARG A 128 -4.32 1.79 -7.28
N VAL A 129 -3.50 2.47 -6.50
CA VAL A 129 -3.94 3.51 -5.56
C VAL A 129 -3.14 4.78 -5.80
N PHE A 130 -3.82 5.88 -6.05
CA PHE A 130 -3.19 7.19 -6.03
C PHE A 130 -3.50 7.90 -4.72
N ILE A 131 -2.47 8.37 -4.02
CA ILE A 131 -2.60 9.12 -2.77
C ILE A 131 -2.21 10.57 -3.02
N ALA A 132 -3.18 11.47 -2.90
CA ALA A 132 -2.94 12.89 -3.07
C ALA A 132 -2.68 13.58 -1.73
N SER A 133 -1.53 14.27 -1.62
CA SER A 133 -1.26 15.19 -0.50
C SER A 133 -2.19 16.40 -0.57
N GLU A 134 -2.44 16.88 -1.77
CA GLU A 134 -3.37 17.97 -2.08
C GLU A 134 -4.11 17.65 -3.37
N ALA A 135 -5.40 17.90 -3.41
CA ALA A 135 -6.20 17.76 -4.63
C ALA A 135 -7.36 18.76 -4.66
N SER A 136 -7.60 19.32 -5.84
CA SER A 136 -8.85 19.99 -6.17
C SER A 136 -9.83 18.98 -6.77
N GLN A 137 -11.15 19.17 -6.54
CA GLN A 137 -12.22 18.33 -7.12
C GLN A 137 -12.08 16.83 -6.77
N VAL A 138 -11.82 16.52 -5.49
CA VAL A 138 -11.58 15.18 -4.96
C VAL A 138 -12.66 14.17 -5.38
N ASP A 139 -13.95 14.52 -5.21
CA ASP A 139 -15.05 13.58 -5.48
C ASP A 139 -15.13 13.22 -6.96
N LYS A 140 -14.94 14.22 -7.85
CA LYS A 140 -14.93 13.98 -9.28
C LYS A 140 -13.75 13.10 -9.72
N LEU A 141 -12.56 13.31 -9.13
CA LEU A 141 -11.39 12.45 -9.37
C LEU A 141 -11.62 11.02 -8.90
N LYS A 142 -12.25 10.83 -7.74
CA LYS A 142 -12.59 9.51 -7.21
C LYS A 142 -13.52 8.75 -8.15
N GLU A 143 -14.58 9.40 -8.61
CA GLU A 143 -15.57 8.79 -9.49
C GLU A 143 -14.94 8.36 -10.83
N GLU A 144 -14.22 9.25 -11.48
CA GLU A 144 -13.57 8.97 -12.76
C GLU A 144 -12.51 7.87 -12.64
N LEU A 145 -11.63 7.95 -11.64
CA LEU A 145 -10.58 6.96 -11.45
C LEU A 145 -11.14 5.58 -11.09
N LYS A 146 -12.25 5.53 -10.35
CA LYS A 146 -12.96 4.27 -10.08
C LYS A 146 -13.47 3.64 -11.37
N GLY A 147 -14.02 4.43 -12.30
CA GLY A 147 -14.41 3.97 -13.64
C GLY A 147 -13.27 3.35 -14.44
N HIS A 148 -12.04 3.76 -14.15
CA HIS A 148 -10.81 3.21 -14.74
C HIS A 148 -10.16 2.09 -13.92
N GLY A 149 -10.82 1.57 -12.88
CA GLY A 149 -10.27 0.53 -12.01
C GLY A 149 -9.09 0.99 -11.15
N ARG A 150 -9.08 2.27 -10.77
CA ARG A 150 -8.06 2.88 -9.91
C ARG A 150 -8.71 3.44 -8.65
N GLU A 151 -8.05 3.27 -7.53
CA GLU A 151 -8.47 3.86 -6.26
C GLU A 151 -7.77 5.20 -6.06
N PHE A 152 -8.50 6.18 -5.58
CA PHE A 152 -7.99 7.50 -5.23
C PHE A 152 -8.26 7.78 -3.75
N LYS A 153 -7.23 8.19 -3.03
CA LYS A 153 -7.34 8.61 -1.63
C LYS A 153 -6.66 9.96 -1.43
N THR A 154 -7.20 10.73 -0.52
CA THR A 154 -6.48 11.89 0.03
C THR A 154 -5.56 11.42 1.15
N LEU A 155 -4.50 12.16 1.42
CA LEU A 155 -3.62 11.88 2.55
C LEU A 155 -4.38 11.90 3.89
N LYS A 156 -5.39 12.77 4.01
CA LYS A 156 -6.27 12.80 5.18
C LYS A 156 -6.98 11.47 5.42
N GLU A 157 -7.57 10.89 4.38
CA GLU A 157 -8.23 9.57 4.47
C GLU A 157 -7.25 8.47 4.85
N VAL A 158 -6.03 8.53 4.29
CA VAL A 158 -4.98 7.57 4.65
C VAL A 158 -4.61 7.69 6.12
N ILE A 159 -4.47 8.90 6.67
CA ILE A 159 -4.17 9.11 8.09
C ILE A 159 -5.32 8.58 8.97
N GLU A 160 -6.58 8.80 8.59
CA GLU A 160 -7.74 8.27 9.31
C GLU A 160 -7.75 6.72 9.31
N GLU A 161 -7.41 6.10 8.18
CA GLU A 161 -7.25 4.64 8.09
C GLU A 161 -6.08 4.15 8.96
N ILE A 162 -4.94 4.84 8.96
CA ILE A 162 -3.79 4.52 9.80
C ILE A 162 -4.17 4.49 11.28
N ILE A 163 -4.89 5.51 11.75
CA ILE A 163 -5.35 5.59 13.15
C ILE A 163 -6.20 4.36 13.50
N SER A 164 -7.14 4.00 12.63
CA SER A 164 -7.99 2.82 12.80
C SER A 164 -7.18 1.52 12.80
N ASP A 165 -6.24 1.37 11.86
CA ASP A 165 -5.39 0.19 11.72
C ASP A 165 -4.45 -0.01 12.93
N ILE A 166 -3.93 1.07 13.51
CA ILE A 166 -3.13 1.05 14.76
C ILE A 166 -3.97 0.47 15.91
N ASP A 167 -5.20 0.96 16.08
CA ASP A 167 -6.10 0.47 17.13
C ASP A 167 -6.43 -1.00 16.95
N GLU A 168 -6.71 -1.42 15.73
CA GLU A 168 -6.98 -2.82 15.44
C GLU A 168 -5.76 -3.71 15.66
N TRP A 169 -4.58 -3.22 15.30
CA TRP A 169 -3.34 -3.93 15.54
C TRP A 169 -3.11 -4.13 17.04
N LYS A 170 -3.27 -3.08 17.85
CA LYS A 170 -3.18 -3.16 19.32
C LYS A 170 -4.18 -4.15 19.90
N LYS A 171 -5.46 -4.08 19.48
CA LYS A 171 -6.49 -5.04 19.90
C LYS A 171 -6.10 -6.49 19.60
N ARG A 172 -5.49 -6.74 18.43
CA ARG A 172 -5.00 -8.09 18.08
C ARG A 172 -3.85 -8.55 18.98
N GLN A 173 -2.96 -7.65 19.39
CA GLN A 173 -1.88 -8.02 20.32
C GLN A 173 -2.42 -8.36 21.72
N VAL A 174 -3.40 -7.60 22.22
CA VAL A 174 -4.10 -7.94 23.49
C VAL A 174 -4.68 -9.35 23.44
N LYS A 175 -5.36 -9.73 22.37
CA LYS A 175 -5.93 -11.07 22.18
C LYS A 175 -4.87 -12.18 22.15
N LYS A 176 -3.61 -11.87 21.82
CA LYS A 176 -2.48 -12.82 21.86
C LYS A 176 -1.83 -12.97 23.25
N GLY A 177 -2.41 -12.37 24.29
CA GLY A 177 -1.93 -12.48 25.66
C GLY A 177 -0.94 -11.37 26.07
N PHE A 178 -0.79 -10.34 25.27
CA PHE A 178 -0.11 -9.12 25.67
C PHE A 178 -0.99 -8.32 26.65
N ARG A 179 -0.36 -7.47 27.44
CA ARG A 179 -1.01 -6.60 28.45
C ARG A 179 -2.05 -5.66 27.81
N THR A 180 -2.62 -4.74 28.56
CA THR A 180 -3.65 -3.80 28.06
C THR A 180 -3.19 -3.02 26.84
N SER A 181 -4.11 -2.58 25.98
CA SER A 181 -3.81 -1.83 24.74
C SER A 181 -2.95 -0.58 24.96
N GLU A 182 -3.07 0.05 26.13
CA GLU A 182 -2.29 1.24 26.53
C GLU A 182 -0.79 0.93 26.76
N GLN A 183 -0.46 -0.31 27.06
CA GLN A 183 0.92 -0.75 27.32
C GLN A 183 1.60 -1.32 26.05
N ILE A 184 0.87 -1.42 24.97
CA ILE A 184 1.38 -1.93 23.69
C ILE A 184 1.88 -0.76 22.86
N THR A 185 3.18 -0.73 22.59
CA THR A 185 3.81 0.20 21.65
C THR A 185 3.99 -0.47 20.29
N LEU A 186 3.94 0.31 19.23
CA LEU A 186 4.34 -0.15 17.91
C LEU A 186 5.86 -0.42 17.88
N PRO A 187 6.35 -1.26 16.96
CA PRO A 187 7.79 -1.41 16.75
C PRO A 187 8.49 -0.05 16.56
N GLU A 188 9.67 0.11 17.12
CA GLU A 188 10.44 1.38 17.03
C GLU A 188 10.75 1.78 15.58
N SER A 189 10.88 0.81 14.68
CA SER A 189 11.08 1.04 13.24
C SER A 189 9.91 1.77 12.57
N LEU A 190 8.73 1.80 13.19
CA LEU A 190 7.52 2.49 12.70
C LEU A 190 7.36 3.83 13.42
N TRP A 191 8.35 4.71 13.27
CA TRP A 191 8.44 5.94 14.07
C TRP A 191 7.36 6.97 13.74
N LEU A 192 6.93 7.10 12.48
CA LEU A 192 5.83 7.98 12.09
C LEU A 192 4.50 7.48 12.62
N LEU A 193 4.26 6.17 12.60
CA LEU A 193 3.06 5.59 13.19
C LEU A 193 3.06 5.74 14.72
N ASN A 194 4.23 5.62 15.37
CA ASN A 194 4.38 5.90 16.80
C ASN A 194 4.08 7.37 17.12
N LEU A 195 4.50 8.31 16.26
CA LEU A 195 4.17 9.72 16.40
C LEU A 195 2.67 9.97 16.27
N ILE A 196 2.01 9.36 15.29
CA ILE A 196 0.54 9.47 15.13
C ILE A 196 -0.19 8.89 16.34
N ASP A 197 0.23 7.72 16.81
CA ASP A 197 -0.34 7.10 18.02
C ASP A 197 -0.17 7.98 19.27
N TYR A 198 0.99 8.59 19.43
CA TYR A 198 1.25 9.57 20.49
C TYR A 198 0.32 10.79 20.37
N MET A 199 0.26 11.42 19.20
CA MET A 199 -0.59 12.59 18.96
C MET A 199 -2.08 12.29 19.21
N LYS A 200 -2.53 11.07 18.87
CA LYS A 200 -3.89 10.62 19.19
C LYS A 200 -4.12 10.53 20.70
N ARG A 201 -3.20 9.89 21.44
CA ARG A 201 -3.31 9.74 22.89
C ARG A 201 -3.32 11.07 23.64
N GLU A 202 -2.54 12.04 23.16
CA GLU A 202 -2.49 13.40 23.71
C GLU A 202 -3.66 14.30 23.24
N GLY A 203 -4.58 13.77 22.41
CA GLY A 203 -5.71 14.54 21.89
C GLY A 203 -5.34 15.63 20.88
N LEU A 204 -4.13 15.56 20.30
CA LEU A 204 -3.64 16.53 19.32
C LEU A 204 -4.24 16.29 17.93
N ILE A 205 -4.70 15.07 17.66
CA ILE A 205 -5.48 14.69 16.48
C ILE A 205 -6.79 14.05 16.94
N ALA A 206 -7.91 14.51 16.41
CA ALA A 206 -9.22 13.96 16.73
C ALA A 206 -9.41 12.59 16.08
N GLU A 207 -10.00 11.63 16.79
CA GLU A 207 -10.65 10.48 16.17
C GLU A 207 -11.67 11.02 15.18
N GLY A 208 -11.65 10.54 13.92
CA GLY A 208 -12.45 11.03 12.81
C GLY A 208 -13.79 11.58 13.24
N SER A 209 -13.86 12.85 13.36
CA SER A 209 -15.04 13.52 13.86
C SER A 209 -16.14 13.34 12.84
N GLN A 210 -17.18 12.64 13.23
CA GLN A 210 -18.52 13.06 12.85
C GLN A 210 -18.65 14.56 13.18
N ARG A 211 -18.22 15.43 12.28
CA ARG A 211 -18.57 16.85 12.33
C ARG A 211 -18.81 17.36 10.92
N PHE A 212 -20.07 17.58 10.76
CA PHE A 212 -20.84 18.40 9.83
C PHE A 212 -21.28 17.73 8.56
#